data_07221816b7787d2a863931f520348ef6
#
_entry.id   07221816b7787d2a863931f520348ef6
#
_cell.length_a   1.000
_cell.length_b   1.000
_cell.length_c   1.000
_cell.angle_alpha   90.00
_cell.angle_beta   90.00
_cell.angle_gamma   90.00
#
_symmetry.space_group_name_H-M   'P 1'
#
loop_
_entity.id
_entity.type
_entity.pdbx_description
1 polymer ?
#
loop_
_entity_poly.entity_id
_entity_poly.type
_entity_poly.pdbx_seq_one_letter_code
_entity_poly.pdbx_strand_id
1 'polypeptide(L)'
;DFDNEAFDAKYAPMFAPQVFPNSSYTAGSSIINYLTNVLGRDKLSIDYFLLTHFHSDHYGSVRSVSGTSENGYRLTGLTEVGDGIPIKTYVDRDYPDYNFPIDLRNNVSGNGGVESATFQNLLKFLEFQKTNNGMKVEKFDIGSNKQFVLKKDPKSYPGFEIRNIKSNNL
;
A
#
# COMPACT_ATOMS: atom_id res chain seq x y z
N ASP A 1 1.20 3.82 -10.43
CA ASP A 1 0.00 4.57 -10.13
C ASP A 1 -0.77 4.87 -11.41
N PHE A 2 -2.06 4.45 -11.47
CA PHE A 2 -2.91 4.63 -12.64
C PHE A 2 -3.90 5.79 -12.48
N ASP A 3 -3.71 6.58 -11.44
CA ASP A 3 -4.62 7.65 -11.09
C ASP A 3 -4.16 8.98 -11.70
N ASN A 4 -4.78 9.34 -12.80
CA ASN A 4 -4.41 10.51 -13.60
C ASN A 4 -4.95 11.83 -13.08
N GLU A 5 -5.60 11.88 -11.93
CA GLU A 5 -6.19 13.14 -11.43
C GLU A 5 -5.15 14.19 -11.05
N ALA A 6 -3.90 13.78 -10.79
CA ALA A 6 -2.82 14.71 -10.49
C ALA A 6 -2.30 15.47 -11.72
N PHE A 7 -2.68 15.05 -12.93
CA PHE A 7 -2.26 15.72 -14.17
C PHE A 7 -3.35 16.69 -14.63
N ASP A 8 -2.92 17.87 -15.03
CA ASP A 8 -3.78 18.80 -15.77
C ASP A 8 -4.43 18.04 -16.94
N ALA A 9 -5.76 18.08 -17.03
CA ALA A 9 -6.55 17.40 -18.07
C ALA A 9 -6.04 17.66 -19.48
N LYS A 10 -5.38 18.79 -19.72
CA LYS A 10 -4.73 19.14 -20.98
C LYS A 10 -3.57 18.21 -21.34
N TYR A 11 -2.83 17.71 -20.34
CA TYR A 11 -1.64 16.89 -20.56
C TYR A 11 -1.90 15.40 -20.25
N ALA A 12 -3.02 15.09 -19.62
CA ALA A 12 -3.36 13.71 -19.25
C ALA A 12 -3.27 12.71 -20.41
N PRO A 13 -3.76 13.00 -21.64
CA PRO A 13 -3.63 12.05 -22.74
C PRO A 13 -2.19 11.78 -23.18
N MET A 14 -1.26 12.71 -22.92
CA MET A 14 0.14 12.60 -23.32
C MET A 14 1.00 11.89 -22.28
N PHE A 15 0.71 12.08 -21.00
CA PHE A 15 1.56 11.61 -19.90
C PHE A 15 0.90 10.55 -19.02
N ALA A 16 -0.41 10.31 -19.20
CA ALA A 16 -1.11 9.29 -18.44
C ALA A 16 -0.54 7.89 -18.72
N PRO A 17 -0.03 7.17 -17.73
CA PRO A 17 0.37 5.79 -17.95
C PRO A 17 -0.84 4.97 -18.37
N GLN A 18 -0.65 4.11 -19.35
CA GLN A 18 -1.71 3.19 -19.76
C GLN A 18 -1.81 2.04 -18.77
N VAL A 19 -3.02 1.64 -18.44
CA VAL A 19 -3.24 0.46 -17.61
C VAL A 19 -2.79 -0.80 -18.36
N PHE A 20 -1.92 -1.57 -17.76
CA PHE A 20 -1.41 -2.81 -18.35
C PHE A 20 -2.09 -4.02 -17.66
N PRO A 21 -2.51 -5.06 -18.39
CA PRO A 21 -2.40 -5.24 -19.86
C PRO A 21 -3.45 -4.48 -20.68
N ASN A 22 -4.49 -3.95 -20.07
CA ASN A 22 -5.52 -3.15 -20.74
C ASN A 22 -6.41 -2.43 -19.72
N SER A 23 -7.33 -1.60 -20.18
CA SER A 23 -8.22 -0.75 -19.35
C SER A 23 -9.26 -1.51 -18.50
N SER A 24 -9.38 -2.83 -18.60
CA SER A 24 -10.23 -3.62 -17.71
C SER A 24 -9.57 -3.96 -16.37
N TYR A 25 -8.26 -3.68 -16.24
CA TYR A 25 -7.53 -3.87 -15.00
C TYR A 25 -7.52 -2.60 -14.16
N THR A 26 -7.58 -2.78 -12.84
CA THR A 26 -7.27 -1.75 -11.86
C THR A 26 -5.77 -1.79 -11.53
N ALA A 27 -5.27 -0.80 -10.77
CA ALA A 27 -3.90 -0.83 -10.26
C ALA A 27 -3.64 -2.10 -9.43
N GLY A 28 -4.55 -2.43 -8.51
CA GLY A 28 -4.42 -3.62 -7.66
C GLY A 28 -4.45 -4.92 -8.46
N SER A 29 -5.42 -5.09 -9.36
CA SER A 29 -5.50 -6.30 -10.19
C SER A 29 -4.33 -6.47 -11.14
N SER A 30 -3.74 -5.37 -11.63
CA SER A 30 -2.51 -5.41 -12.43
C SER A 30 -1.32 -5.94 -11.63
N ILE A 31 -1.16 -5.47 -10.39
CA ILE A 31 -0.12 -5.93 -9.47
C ILE A 31 -0.32 -7.41 -9.13
N ILE A 32 -1.56 -7.82 -8.80
CA ILE A 32 -1.90 -9.21 -8.51
C ILE A 32 -1.56 -10.10 -9.71
N ASN A 33 -1.97 -9.70 -10.91
CA ASN A 33 -1.68 -10.44 -12.13
C ASN A 33 -0.17 -10.58 -12.38
N TYR A 34 0.59 -9.49 -12.23
CA TYR A 34 2.04 -9.53 -12.38
C TYR A 34 2.69 -10.48 -11.38
N LEU A 35 2.38 -10.34 -10.10
CA LEU A 35 2.95 -11.18 -9.03
C LEU A 35 2.57 -12.66 -9.22
N THR A 36 1.33 -12.94 -9.64
CA THR A 36 0.85 -14.29 -9.93
C THR A 36 1.65 -14.93 -11.06
N ASN A 37 1.93 -14.16 -12.12
CA ASN A 37 2.70 -14.68 -13.26
C ASN A 37 4.19 -14.91 -12.94
N VAL A 38 4.76 -14.09 -12.06
CA VAL A 38 6.19 -14.20 -11.69
C VAL A 38 6.44 -15.26 -10.62
N LEU A 39 5.56 -15.32 -9.61
CA LEU A 39 5.78 -16.15 -8.42
C LEU A 39 4.96 -17.45 -8.41
N GLY A 40 3.92 -17.56 -9.23
CA GLY A 40 2.94 -18.64 -9.22
C GLY A 40 1.91 -18.49 -8.09
N ARG A 41 0.68 -18.98 -8.32
CA ARG A 41 -0.45 -18.81 -7.38
C ARG A 41 -0.25 -19.49 -6.04
N ASP A 42 0.28 -20.70 -6.04
CA ASP A 42 0.32 -21.57 -4.85
C ASP A 42 1.25 -21.07 -3.74
N LYS A 43 2.08 -20.08 -4.04
CA LYS A 43 3.08 -19.55 -3.09
C LYS A 43 3.00 -18.02 -2.95
N LEU A 44 1.91 -17.44 -3.44
CA LEU A 44 1.78 -16.01 -3.51
C LEU A 44 1.51 -15.41 -2.14
N SER A 45 2.50 -14.70 -1.60
CA SER A 45 2.38 -13.86 -0.42
C SER A 45 3.40 -12.74 -0.49
N ILE A 46 3.09 -11.61 0.12
CA ILE A 46 3.97 -10.45 0.24
C ILE A 46 4.55 -10.46 1.65
N ASP A 47 5.87 -10.59 1.79
CA ASP A 47 6.52 -10.60 3.10
C ASP A 47 6.45 -9.23 3.77
N TYR A 48 6.66 -8.16 2.99
CA TYR A 48 6.61 -6.78 3.47
C TYR A 48 5.94 -5.87 2.46
N PHE A 49 5.04 -5.05 2.93
CA PHE A 49 4.49 -3.91 2.22
C PHE A 49 4.90 -2.64 2.95
N LEU A 50 5.60 -1.73 2.29
CA LEU A 50 5.99 -0.44 2.84
C LEU A 50 5.20 0.67 2.17
N LEU A 51 4.36 1.37 2.93
CA LEU A 51 3.74 2.63 2.51
C LEU A 51 4.61 3.79 2.99
N THR A 52 5.24 4.47 2.05
CA THR A 52 6.18 5.55 2.37
C THR A 52 5.50 6.79 2.90
N HIS A 53 4.30 7.11 2.38
CA HIS A 53 3.47 8.24 2.83
C HIS A 53 2.01 8.08 2.39
N PHE A 54 1.12 8.94 2.91
CA PHE A 54 -0.33 8.77 2.81
C PHE A 54 -0.98 9.59 1.69
N HIS A 55 -0.28 9.90 0.60
CA HIS A 55 -0.91 10.44 -0.59
C HIS A 55 -1.70 9.32 -1.29
N SER A 56 -2.91 9.64 -1.71
CA SER A 56 -3.85 8.66 -2.27
C SER A 56 -3.35 7.98 -3.55
N ASP A 57 -2.53 8.65 -4.33
CA ASP A 57 -1.86 8.13 -5.53
C ASP A 57 -0.80 7.04 -5.24
N HIS A 58 -0.39 6.87 -3.97
CA HIS A 58 0.56 5.84 -3.56
C HIS A 58 -0.09 4.55 -3.04
N TYR A 59 -1.36 4.58 -2.63
CA TYR A 59 -2.04 3.38 -2.13
C TYR A 59 -3.47 3.21 -2.67
N GLY A 60 -3.89 4.09 -3.56
CA GLY A 60 -5.15 4.05 -4.28
C GLY A 60 -6.29 4.82 -3.59
N SER A 61 -6.89 5.77 -4.32
CA SER A 61 -8.01 6.58 -3.86
C SER A 61 -9.31 5.78 -3.79
N VAL A 62 -10.13 6.05 -2.78
CA VAL A 62 -11.51 5.60 -2.73
C VAL A 62 -12.35 6.44 -3.69
N ARG A 63 -12.94 5.79 -4.69
CA ARG A 63 -13.80 6.41 -5.69
C ARG A 63 -15.17 5.76 -5.73
N SER A 64 -16.13 6.41 -6.38
CA SER A 64 -17.47 5.86 -6.57
C SER A 64 -17.45 4.51 -7.28
N VAL A 65 -16.51 4.33 -8.21
CA VAL A 65 -16.33 3.10 -9.00
C VAL A 65 -15.50 2.01 -8.30
N SER A 66 -14.86 2.31 -7.17
CA SER A 66 -14.09 1.31 -6.42
C SER A 66 -15.00 0.16 -5.98
N GLY A 67 -14.58 -1.08 -6.20
CA GLY A 67 -15.24 -2.26 -5.66
C GLY A 67 -15.31 -2.25 -4.14
N THR A 68 -16.11 -3.11 -3.57
CA THR A 68 -16.19 -3.31 -2.11
C THR A 68 -15.80 -4.75 -1.81
N SER A 69 -14.88 -4.93 -0.88
CA SER A 69 -14.55 -6.24 -0.33
C SER A 69 -15.72 -6.77 0.50
N GLU A 70 -15.91 -8.08 0.53
CA GLU A 70 -16.82 -8.76 1.46
C GLU A 70 -16.47 -8.46 2.93
N ASN A 71 -15.26 -7.98 3.17
CA ASN A 71 -14.72 -7.64 4.49
C ASN A 71 -15.00 -6.18 4.92
N GLY A 72 -15.78 -5.43 4.13
CA GLY A 72 -16.31 -4.11 4.51
C GLY A 72 -15.41 -2.91 4.22
N TYR A 73 -14.32 -3.07 3.49
CA TYR A 73 -13.50 -1.97 2.97
C TYR A 73 -13.62 -1.87 1.44
N ARG A 74 -13.25 -0.71 0.90
CA ARG A 74 -13.25 -0.47 -0.55
C ARG A 74 -11.96 -1.03 -1.15
N LEU A 75 -12.10 -1.64 -2.34
CA LEU A 75 -10.97 -2.15 -3.12
C LEU A 75 -10.35 -1.00 -3.90
N THR A 76 -9.13 -0.63 -3.51
CA THR A 76 -8.28 0.37 -4.14
C THR A 76 -6.89 -0.25 -4.33
N GLY A 77 -5.88 0.48 -4.78
CA GLY A 77 -4.56 -0.10 -5.03
C GLY A 77 -4.07 -1.10 -3.97
N LEU A 78 -3.68 -0.61 -2.79
CA LEU A 78 -3.18 -1.46 -1.70
C LEU A 78 -4.24 -2.44 -1.17
N THR A 79 -5.45 -1.96 -0.92
CA THR A 79 -6.49 -2.78 -0.28
C THR A 79 -6.96 -3.89 -1.22
N GLU A 80 -6.96 -3.66 -2.52
CA GLU A 80 -7.25 -4.68 -3.54
C GLU A 80 -6.12 -5.72 -3.60
N VAL A 81 -4.86 -5.28 -3.56
CA VAL A 81 -3.73 -6.21 -3.51
C VAL A 81 -3.79 -7.09 -2.27
N GLY A 82 -4.01 -6.50 -1.09
CA GLY A 82 -4.06 -7.24 0.17
C GLY A 82 -5.33 -8.06 0.38
N ASP A 83 -6.41 -7.79 -0.38
CA ASP A 83 -7.60 -8.65 -0.45
C ASP A 83 -7.32 -9.93 -1.26
N GLY A 84 -6.55 -9.79 -2.34
CA GLY A 84 -6.21 -10.88 -3.26
C GLY A 84 -4.94 -11.65 -2.92
N ILE A 85 -3.99 -11.06 -2.19
CA ILE A 85 -2.69 -11.65 -1.85
C ILE A 85 -2.39 -11.40 -0.38
N PRO A 86 -2.10 -12.44 0.44
CA PRO A 86 -1.73 -12.25 1.83
C PRO A 86 -0.50 -11.36 1.99
N ILE A 87 -0.61 -10.31 2.81
CA ILE A 87 0.49 -9.45 3.24
C ILE A 87 0.87 -9.85 4.66
N LYS A 88 2.11 -10.25 4.89
CA LYS A 88 2.56 -10.70 6.23
C LYS A 88 2.87 -9.54 7.16
N THR A 89 3.53 -8.51 6.64
CA THR A 89 3.89 -7.32 7.42
C THR A 89 3.64 -6.06 6.59
N TYR A 90 2.79 -5.19 7.11
CA TYR A 90 2.61 -3.84 6.60
C TYR A 90 3.41 -2.88 7.47
N VAL A 91 4.09 -1.94 6.83
CA VAL A 91 4.91 -0.93 7.51
C VAL A 91 4.54 0.45 6.97
N ASP A 92 4.31 1.40 7.86
CA ASP A 92 4.20 2.80 7.50
C ASP A 92 4.95 3.71 8.49
N ARG A 93 4.95 4.99 8.20
CA ARG A 93 5.74 5.97 8.96
C ARG A 93 5.16 6.33 10.33
N ASP A 94 3.86 6.08 10.60
CA ASP A 94 3.19 6.72 11.74
C ASP A 94 2.24 5.81 12.53
N TYR A 95 2.21 4.52 12.25
CA TYR A 95 1.47 3.54 13.07
C TYR A 95 1.99 3.54 14.53
N PRO A 96 1.14 3.42 15.57
CA PRO A 96 -0.32 3.30 15.51
C PRO A 96 -1.05 4.66 15.63
N ASP A 97 -0.34 5.73 15.88
CA ASP A 97 -0.93 6.99 16.35
C ASP A 97 -1.51 7.84 15.23
N TYR A 98 -0.82 7.92 14.08
CA TYR A 98 -1.22 8.72 12.91
C TYR A 98 -1.48 10.19 13.23
N ASN A 99 -0.62 10.78 14.06
CA ASN A 99 -0.80 12.10 14.61
C ASN A 99 0.29 13.11 14.18
N PHE A 100 1.17 12.74 13.26
CA PHE A 100 2.24 13.61 12.80
C PHE A 100 2.28 13.74 11.25
N PRO A 101 2.47 14.93 10.68
CA PRO A 101 2.55 16.28 11.33
C PRO A 101 1.20 16.83 11.74
N ILE A 102 0.12 16.17 11.38
CA ILE A 102 -1.26 16.48 11.76
C ILE A 102 -1.97 15.18 12.17
N ASP A 103 -3.03 15.30 12.93
CA ASP A 103 -3.87 14.15 13.27
C ASP A 103 -4.62 13.64 12.03
N LEU A 104 -4.08 12.60 11.40
CA LEU A 104 -4.63 12.01 10.20
C LEU A 104 -5.95 11.26 10.45
N ARG A 105 -6.27 10.90 11.69
CA ARG A 105 -7.53 10.23 12.02
C ARG A 105 -8.71 11.19 12.02
N ASN A 106 -8.50 12.42 12.47
CA ASN A 106 -9.57 13.36 12.74
C ASN A 106 -9.53 14.63 11.86
N ASN A 107 -8.39 15.00 11.31
CA ASN A 107 -8.18 16.30 10.66
C ASN A 107 -7.85 16.22 9.16
N VAL A 108 -8.11 15.10 8.52
CA VAL A 108 -7.79 14.95 7.09
C VAL A 108 -8.90 15.57 6.26
N SER A 109 -8.63 16.71 5.65
CA SER A 109 -9.56 17.43 4.77
C SER A 109 -8.95 17.72 3.39
N GLY A 110 -8.27 16.75 2.79
CA GLY A 110 -7.71 16.87 1.44
C GLY A 110 -6.47 17.76 1.31
N ASN A 111 -5.99 18.35 2.39
CA ASN A 111 -4.77 19.15 2.38
C ASN A 111 -3.54 18.25 2.28
N GLY A 112 -2.64 18.57 1.36
CA GLY A 112 -1.40 17.83 1.16
C GLY A 112 -1.55 16.43 0.54
N GLY A 113 -2.62 16.18 -0.22
CA GLY A 113 -2.80 14.92 -0.96
C GLY A 113 -3.30 13.73 -0.13
N VAL A 114 -3.63 13.94 1.16
CA VAL A 114 -4.23 12.89 2.00
C VAL A 114 -5.74 13.06 2.00
N GLU A 115 -6.44 12.07 1.45
CA GLU A 115 -7.90 12.05 1.37
C GLU A 115 -8.50 11.31 2.56
N SER A 116 -9.44 11.96 3.28
CA SER A 116 -10.07 11.39 4.48
C SER A 116 -10.71 10.02 4.22
N ALA A 117 -11.54 9.91 3.19
CA ALA A 117 -12.21 8.65 2.86
C ALA A 117 -11.22 7.52 2.56
N THR A 118 -10.14 7.82 1.84
CA THR A 118 -9.09 6.87 1.47
C THR A 118 -8.29 6.44 2.69
N PHE A 119 -7.95 7.39 3.58
CA PHE A 119 -7.24 7.06 4.81
C PHE A 119 -8.10 6.24 5.78
N GLN A 120 -9.39 6.57 5.96
CA GLN A 120 -10.30 5.77 6.77
C GLN A 120 -10.49 4.35 6.20
N ASN A 121 -10.49 4.22 4.88
CA ASN A 121 -10.53 2.91 4.22
C ASN A 121 -9.26 2.09 4.50
N LEU A 122 -8.09 2.72 4.49
CA LEU A 122 -6.83 2.09 4.89
C LEU A 122 -6.93 1.55 6.33
N LEU A 123 -7.41 2.36 7.27
CA LEU A 123 -7.54 1.92 8.67
C LEU A 123 -8.46 0.71 8.83
N LYS A 124 -9.60 0.67 8.12
CA LYS A 124 -10.49 -0.49 8.10
C LYS A 124 -9.81 -1.74 7.56
N PHE A 125 -9.08 -1.60 6.47
CA PHE A 125 -8.30 -2.68 5.88
C PHE A 125 -7.25 -3.22 6.86
N LEU A 126 -6.43 -2.33 7.46
CA LEU A 126 -5.39 -2.72 8.41
C LEU A 126 -5.97 -3.45 9.61
N GLU A 127 -7.07 -2.96 10.18
CA GLU A 127 -7.72 -3.60 11.33
C GLU A 127 -8.26 -4.98 10.96
N PHE A 128 -8.91 -5.12 9.81
CA PHE A 128 -9.40 -6.41 9.35
C PHE A 128 -8.25 -7.39 9.13
N GLN A 129 -7.21 -7.01 8.40
CA GLN A 129 -6.09 -7.89 8.07
C GLN A 129 -5.31 -8.31 9.32
N LYS A 130 -5.13 -7.39 10.27
CA LYS A 130 -4.50 -7.67 11.55
C LYS A 130 -5.30 -8.67 12.39
N THR A 131 -6.61 -8.46 12.50
CA THR A 131 -7.48 -9.24 13.36
C THR A 131 -7.78 -10.62 12.79
N ASN A 132 -8.01 -10.71 11.47
CA ASN A 132 -8.52 -11.93 10.85
C ASN A 132 -7.45 -12.73 10.11
N ASN A 133 -6.44 -12.07 9.56
CA ASN A 133 -5.42 -12.70 8.70
C ASN A 133 -4.03 -12.72 9.32
N GLY A 134 -3.88 -12.21 10.55
CA GLY A 134 -2.61 -12.23 11.27
C GLY A 134 -1.53 -11.33 10.69
N MET A 135 -1.90 -10.35 9.84
CA MET A 135 -0.97 -9.36 9.32
C MET A 135 -0.36 -8.55 10.46
N LYS A 136 0.96 -8.40 10.47
CA LYS A 136 1.63 -7.46 11.37
C LYS A 136 1.53 -6.06 10.80
N VAL A 137 1.25 -5.09 11.66
CA VAL A 137 1.27 -3.66 11.31
C VAL A 137 2.32 -2.99 12.18
N GLU A 138 3.32 -2.39 11.56
CA GLU A 138 4.50 -1.84 12.23
C GLU A 138 4.75 -0.40 11.80
N LYS A 139 5.31 0.40 12.71
CA LYS A 139 5.89 1.69 12.39
C LYS A 139 7.27 1.48 11.75
N PHE A 140 7.62 2.33 10.79
CA PHE A 140 8.95 2.34 10.20
C PHE A 140 10.00 2.68 11.27
N ASP A 141 10.89 1.75 11.54
CA ASP A 141 11.92 1.83 12.58
C ASP A 141 13.21 2.45 12.01
N ILE A 142 13.37 3.75 12.21
CA ILE A 142 14.51 4.53 11.68
C ILE A 142 15.82 4.03 12.29
N GLY A 143 16.82 3.82 11.45
CA GLY A 143 18.14 3.32 11.83
C GLY A 143 18.21 1.79 11.93
N SER A 144 17.09 1.09 11.94
CA SER A 144 17.03 -0.35 11.99
C SER A 144 17.60 -1.01 10.72
N ASN A 145 18.30 -2.10 10.88
CA ASN A 145 18.65 -3.04 9.81
C ASN A 145 18.06 -4.43 10.05
N LYS A 146 17.05 -4.51 10.93
CA LYS A 146 16.40 -5.77 11.32
C LYS A 146 14.91 -5.81 10.98
N GLN A 147 14.32 -4.69 10.59
CA GLN A 147 12.88 -4.64 10.26
C GLN A 147 12.58 -5.37 8.95
N PHE A 148 13.38 -5.15 7.93
CA PHE A 148 13.24 -5.83 6.64
C PHE A 148 14.35 -6.87 6.48
N VAL A 149 13.99 -8.13 6.66
CA VAL A 149 14.94 -9.24 6.57
C VAL A 149 14.50 -10.24 5.51
N LEU A 150 15.47 -10.86 4.84
CA LEU A 150 15.18 -11.90 3.88
C LEU A 150 14.51 -13.09 4.59
N LYS A 151 13.31 -13.47 4.16
CA LYS A 151 12.53 -14.55 4.78
C LYS A 151 12.85 -15.92 4.19
N LYS A 152 13.16 -15.95 2.90
CA LYS A 152 13.48 -17.20 2.21
C LYS A 152 15.00 -17.35 2.10
N ASP A 153 15.52 -18.44 2.64
CA ASP A 153 16.93 -18.87 2.54
C ASP A 153 17.97 -17.76 2.93
N PRO A 154 17.83 -17.11 4.09
CA PRO A 154 18.71 -16.01 4.47
C PRO A 154 20.19 -16.44 4.62
N LYS A 155 20.45 -17.74 4.86
CA LYS A 155 21.81 -18.27 4.99
C LYS A 155 22.58 -18.26 3.69
N SER A 156 21.91 -18.37 2.56
CA SER A 156 22.53 -18.31 1.23
C SER A 156 22.91 -16.87 0.82
N TYR A 157 22.42 -15.88 1.55
CA TYR A 157 22.66 -14.45 1.26
C TYR A 157 23.12 -13.70 2.51
N PRO A 158 24.27 -14.04 3.10
CA PRO A 158 24.71 -13.51 4.41
C PRO A 158 25.02 -12.01 4.37
N GLY A 159 25.25 -11.44 3.19
CA GLY A 159 25.48 -10.00 3.00
C GLY A 159 24.22 -9.19 2.69
N PHE A 160 23.03 -9.80 2.66
CA PHE A 160 21.80 -9.06 2.40
C PHE A 160 21.43 -8.20 3.61
N GLU A 161 21.33 -6.90 3.41
CA GLU A 161 20.88 -5.94 4.43
C GLU A 161 19.98 -4.89 3.78
N ILE A 162 18.87 -4.57 4.45
CA ILE A 162 18.08 -3.36 4.22
C ILE A 162 18.18 -2.52 5.49
N ARG A 163 18.66 -1.29 5.35
CA ARG A 163 18.78 -0.34 6.46
C ARG A 163 17.79 0.80 6.30
N ASN A 164 17.00 1.02 7.31
CA ASN A 164 16.06 2.13 7.38
C ASN A 164 16.81 3.44 7.67
N ILE A 165 17.00 4.29 6.69
CA ILE A 165 17.83 5.49 6.85
C ILE A 165 17.03 6.66 7.38
N LYS A 166 15.83 6.91 6.79
CA LYS A 166 15.04 8.11 7.07
C LYS A 166 13.55 7.88 6.88
N SER A 167 12.74 8.54 7.68
CA SER A 167 11.31 8.75 7.47
C SER A 167 11.02 10.18 7.02
N ASN A 168 9.84 10.43 6.46
CA ASN A 168 9.43 11.73 5.92
C ASN A 168 9.40 12.88 6.95
N ASN A 169 9.55 12.59 8.22
CA ASN A 169 9.30 13.52 9.32
C ASN A 169 10.53 13.84 10.16
N LEU A 170 11.71 13.44 9.72
CA LEU A 170 12.96 13.70 10.45
C LEU A 170 14.07 14.09 9.48
#